data_4effb0d7e7020d0dc7c17c67084fb30d
#
_entry.id   4effb0d7e7020d0dc7c17c67084fb30d
#
_cell.length_a   1.000
_cell.length_b   1.000
_cell.length_c   1.000
_cell.angle_alpha   90.00
_cell.angle_beta   90.00
_cell.angle_gamma   90.00
#
_symmetry.space_group_name_H-M   'P 1'
#
loop_
_entity.id
_entity.type
_entity.pdbx_description
1 polymer ?
#
loop_
_entity_poly.entity_id
_entity_poly.type
_entity_poly.pdbx_seq_one_letter_code
_entity_poly.pdbx_strand_id
1 'polypeptide(L)'
;MSHSLKLQYKLSNIIKFMTFSALLLMVNNLALAADQNAQQAWQNIEAGALVVDVRTAEEFAEGHLPNAINIPFEQIVTVFADKNINTDQAVVLYCRSGRRSGIANDALISAGYSNTYNGGGYQTLIQQQK
;
A
#
# COMPACT_ATOMS: atom_id res chain seq x y z
N MET A 1 -10.22 52.95 6.55
CA MET A 1 -9.88 51.71 5.83
C MET A 1 -10.70 51.66 4.56
N SER A 2 -10.06 51.65 3.42
CA SER A 2 -10.76 51.71 2.14
C SER A 2 -11.50 50.38 1.87
N HIS A 3 -12.61 50.44 1.18
CA HIS A 3 -13.45 49.29 0.80
C HIS A 3 -12.63 48.18 0.08
N SER A 4 -11.57 48.55 -0.61
CA SER A 4 -10.64 47.66 -1.31
C SER A 4 -9.84 46.76 -0.37
N LEU A 5 -9.36 47.26 0.78
CA LEU A 5 -8.61 46.49 1.75
C LEU A 5 -9.47 45.45 2.47
N LYS A 6 -10.74 45.76 2.76
CA LYS A 6 -11.70 44.83 3.36
C LYS A 6 -12.07 43.69 2.42
N LEU A 7 -12.16 43.99 1.11
CA LEU A 7 -12.45 43.00 0.10
C LEU A 7 -11.26 42.04 -0.09
N GLN A 8 -10.04 42.56 -0.12
CA GLN A 8 -8.82 41.75 -0.22
C GLN A 8 -8.64 40.81 0.99
N TYR A 9 -8.92 41.29 2.19
CA TYR A 9 -8.85 40.45 3.39
C TYR A 9 -9.90 39.32 3.38
N LYS A 10 -11.12 39.59 2.95
CA LYS A 10 -12.17 38.55 2.80
C LYS A 10 -11.79 37.49 1.77
N LEU A 11 -11.28 37.90 0.61
CA LEU A 11 -10.82 36.99 -0.44
C LEU A 11 -9.64 36.09 0.01
N SER A 12 -8.69 36.67 0.70
CA SER A 12 -7.54 35.94 1.25
C SER A 12 -7.98 34.85 2.24
N ASN A 13 -8.94 35.15 3.10
CA ASN A 13 -9.46 34.17 4.05
C ASN A 13 -10.27 33.05 3.36
N ILE A 14 -11.07 33.39 2.37
CA ILE A 14 -11.83 32.39 1.59
C ILE A 14 -10.88 31.42 0.87
N ILE A 15 -9.80 31.91 0.26
CA ILE A 15 -8.80 31.09 -0.39
C ILE A 15 -8.09 30.15 0.60
N LYS A 16 -7.74 30.65 1.80
CA LYS A 16 -7.14 29.83 2.86
C LYS A 16 -8.10 28.73 3.34
N PHE A 17 -9.37 29.02 3.49
CA PHE A 17 -10.38 28.02 3.85
C PHE A 17 -10.59 26.97 2.75
N MET A 18 -10.62 27.38 1.49
CA MET A 18 -10.76 26.46 0.35
C MET A 18 -9.56 25.52 0.21
N THR A 19 -8.33 26.03 0.38
CA THR A 19 -7.12 25.20 0.30
C THR A 19 -7.04 24.21 1.46
N PHE A 20 -7.40 24.60 2.67
CA PHE A 20 -7.43 23.72 3.84
C PHE A 20 -8.50 22.62 3.69
N SER A 21 -9.69 22.96 3.22
CA SER A 21 -10.78 22.00 2.97
C SER A 21 -10.40 20.99 1.87
N ALA A 22 -9.77 21.43 0.78
CA ALA A 22 -9.32 20.54 -0.29
C ALA A 22 -8.24 19.56 0.20
N LEU A 23 -7.30 20.02 1.03
CA LEU A 23 -6.27 19.16 1.61
C LEU A 23 -6.88 18.08 2.53
N LEU A 24 -7.86 18.45 3.35
CA LEU A 24 -8.54 17.50 4.24
C LEU A 24 -9.30 16.42 3.46
N LEU A 25 -9.94 16.77 2.35
CA LEU A 25 -10.61 15.82 1.47
C LEU A 25 -9.63 14.85 0.79
N MET A 26 -8.45 15.31 0.41
CA MET A 26 -7.40 14.45 -0.17
C MET A 26 -6.88 13.41 0.83
N VAL A 27 -6.67 13.80 2.08
CA VAL A 27 -6.19 12.87 3.13
C VAL A 27 -7.22 11.77 3.39
N ASN A 28 -8.51 12.11 3.43
CA ASN A 28 -9.58 11.13 3.63
C ASN A 28 -9.65 10.12 2.47
N ASN A 29 -9.48 10.55 1.23
CA ASN A 29 -9.49 9.67 0.06
C ASN A 29 -8.32 8.67 0.06
N LEU A 30 -7.12 9.09 0.49
CA LEU A 30 -5.96 8.22 0.61
C LEU A 30 -6.14 7.15 1.70
N ALA A 31 -6.71 7.51 2.85
CA ALA A 31 -7.01 6.57 3.92
C ALA A 31 -8.05 5.51 3.48
N LEU A 32 -9.12 5.93 2.79
CA LEU A 32 -10.12 5.01 2.25
C LEU A 32 -9.53 4.04 1.22
N ALA A 33 -8.65 4.51 0.33
CA ALA A 33 -8.00 3.67 -0.66
C ALA A 33 -7.07 2.62 0.00
N ALA A 34 -6.34 3.00 1.05
CA ALA A 34 -5.49 2.08 1.81
C ALA A 34 -6.32 0.99 2.50
N ASP A 35 -7.46 1.33 3.08
CA ASP A 35 -8.37 0.38 3.71
C ASP A 35 -8.99 -0.60 2.69
N GLN A 36 -9.38 -0.12 1.52
CA GLN A 36 -9.90 -0.96 0.44
C GLN A 36 -8.84 -1.94 -0.07
N ASN A 37 -7.60 -1.50 -0.22
CA ASN A 37 -6.49 -2.37 -0.61
C ASN A 37 -6.23 -3.47 0.42
N ALA A 38 -6.29 -3.15 1.70
CA ALA A 38 -6.11 -4.12 2.77
C ALA A 38 -7.26 -5.14 2.82
N GLN A 39 -8.50 -4.72 2.62
CA GLN A 39 -9.65 -5.62 2.55
C GLN A 39 -9.54 -6.61 1.38
N GLN A 40 -9.17 -6.14 0.19
CA GLN A 40 -8.94 -6.99 -0.96
C GLN A 40 -7.77 -7.96 -0.74
N ALA A 41 -6.69 -7.50 -0.09
CA ALA A 41 -5.57 -8.35 0.27
C ALA A 41 -6.02 -9.51 1.18
N TRP A 42 -6.82 -9.23 2.21
CA TRP A 42 -7.34 -10.28 3.08
C TRP A 42 -8.26 -11.27 2.35
N GLN A 43 -9.12 -10.81 1.45
CA GLN A 43 -9.93 -11.69 0.60
C GLN A 43 -9.06 -12.64 -0.22
N ASN A 44 -7.97 -12.13 -0.81
CA ASN A 44 -7.03 -12.95 -1.57
C ASN A 44 -6.28 -13.96 -0.67
N ILE A 45 -5.89 -13.54 0.52
CA ILE A 45 -5.22 -14.41 1.52
C ILE A 45 -6.16 -15.54 1.97
N GLU A 46 -7.39 -15.22 2.29
CA GLU A 46 -8.41 -16.19 2.69
C GLU A 46 -8.73 -17.18 1.56
N ALA A 47 -8.62 -16.73 0.31
CA ALA A 47 -8.77 -17.57 -0.87
C ALA A 47 -7.52 -18.43 -1.18
N GLY A 48 -6.45 -18.33 -0.39
CA GLY A 48 -5.26 -19.18 -0.49
C GLY A 48 -4.05 -18.54 -1.17
N ALA A 49 -4.01 -17.22 -1.33
CA ALA A 49 -2.84 -16.54 -1.87
C ALA A 49 -1.60 -16.74 -0.99
N LEU A 50 -0.44 -16.88 -1.62
CA LEU A 50 0.85 -16.83 -0.97
C LEU A 50 1.07 -15.43 -0.40
N VAL A 51 1.43 -15.33 0.88
CA VAL A 51 1.69 -14.05 1.56
C VAL A 51 3.18 -13.81 1.64
N VAL A 52 3.64 -12.70 1.06
CA VAL A 52 5.05 -12.34 1.00
C VAL A 52 5.30 -10.99 1.65
N ASP A 53 6.09 -11.00 2.72
CA ASP A 53 6.63 -9.80 3.34
C ASP A 53 7.92 -9.41 2.61
N VAL A 54 7.91 -8.28 1.93
CA VAL A 54 9.06 -7.80 1.16
C VAL A 54 9.93 -6.79 1.91
N ARG A 55 9.74 -6.71 3.23
CA ARG A 55 10.59 -5.91 4.13
C ARG A 55 11.93 -6.59 4.38
N THR A 56 12.78 -5.96 5.17
CA THR A 56 14.02 -6.58 5.63
C THR A 56 13.75 -7.77 6.57
N ALA A 57 14.76 -8.64 6.72
CA ALA A 57 14.68 -9.76 7.66
C ALA A 57 14.50 -9.30 9.11
N GLU A 58 15.09 -8.18 9.49
CA GLU A 58 14.98 -7.57 10.81
C GLU A 58 13.55 -7.07 11.06
N GLU A 59 12.95 -6.36 10.10
CA GLU A 59 11.55 -5.92 10.19
C GLU A 59 10.59 -7.12 10.30
N PHE A 60 10.83 -8.18 9.52
CA PHE A 60 10.05 -9.42 9.58
C PHE A 60 10.14 -10.10 10.95
N ALA A 61 11.33 -10.14 11.54
CA ALA A 61 11.55 -10.76 12.85
C ALA A 61 10.84 -10.01 13.99
N GLU A 62 10.64 -8.70 13.86
CA GLU A 62 9.89 -7.89 14.84
C GLU A 62 8.37 -8.15 14.81
N GLY A 63 7.86 -8.77 13.78
CA GLY A 63 6.46 -9.14 13.60
C GLY A 63 6.07 -9.15 12.13
N HIS A 64 5.21 -10.09 11.74
CA HIS A 64 4.74 -10.26 10.36
C HIS A 64 3.34 -10.89 10.35
N LEU A 65 2.70 -10.87 9.19
CA LEU A 65 1.38 -11.51 9.03
C LEU A 65 1.48 -13.03 9.19
N PRO A 66 0.41 -13.70 9.68
CA PRO A 66 0.37 -15.15 9.76
C PRO A 66 0.69 -15.81 8.41
N ASN A 67 1.52 -16.85 8.45
CA ASN A 67 1.95 -17.63 7.28
C ASN A 67 2.74 -16.84 6.22
N ALA A 68 3.14 -15.61 6.49
CA ALA A 68 3.98 -14.84 5.57
C ALA A 68 5.38 -15.43 5.47
N ILE A 69 5.91 -15.44 4.27
CA ILE A 69 7.34 -15.67 4.03
C ILE A 69 8.05 -14.35 3.78
N ASN A 70 9.32 -14.27 4.15
CA ASN A 70 10.11 -13.06 3.96
C ASN A 70 11.01 -13.19 2.72
N ILE A 71 10.79 -12.31 1.77
CA ILE A 71 11.64 -12.14 0.59
C ILE A 71 11.81 -10.64 0.37
N PRO A 72 12.97 -10.05 0.70
CA PRO A 72 13.22 -8.63 0.45
C PRO A 72 12.92 -8.23 -1.00
N PHE A 73 12.35 -7.05 -1.20
CA PHE A 73 11.76 -6.66 -2.48
C PHE A 73 12.75 -6.69 -3.65
N GLU A 74 14.03 -6.43 -3.40
CA GLU A 74 15.07 -6.45 -4.43
C GLU A 74 15.34 -7.87 -4.97
N GLN A 75 15.00 -8.91 -4.21
CA GLN A 75 15.26 -10.31 -4.52
C GLN A 75 14.04 -11.05 -5.07
N ILE A 76 12.89 -10.38 -5.16
CA ILE A 76 11.61 -11.06 -5.37
C ILE A 76 11.56 -11.92 -6.64
N VAL A 77 12.03 -11.40 -7.76
CA VAL A 77 12.00 -12.11 -9.06
C VAL A 77 12.96 -13.31 -9.05
N THR A 78 14.16 -13.12 -8.55
CA THR A 78 15.18 -14.18 -8.47
C THR A 78 14.70 -15.32 -7.58
N VAL A 79 14.23 -15.00 -6.38
CA VAL A 79 13.74 -16.01 -5.43
C VAL A 79 12.50 -16.74 -5.94
N PHE A 80 11.59 -16.05 -6.62
CA PHE A 80 10.42 -16.69 -7.23
C PHE A 80 10.80 -17.68 -8.32
N ALA A 81 11.78 -17.32 -9.15
CA ALA A 81 12.32 -18.23 -10.17
C ALA A 81 13.04 -19.44 -9.55
N ASP A 82 13.90 -19.23 -8.56
CA ASP A 82 14.65 -20.27 -7.88
C ASP A 82 13.73 -21.26 -7.13
N LYS A 83 12.64 -20.77 -6.57
CA LYS A 83 11.61 -21.58 -5.89
C LYS A 83 10.61 -22.22 -6.85
N ASN A 84 10.71 -21.96 -8.14
CA ASN A 84 9.77 -22.44 -9.16
C ASN A 84 8.31 -22.06 -8.83
N ILE A 85 8.06 -20.86 -8.33
CA ILE A 85 6.72 -20.36 -8.11
C ILE A 85 6.02 -20.23 -9.48
N ASN A 86 4.85 -20.82 -9.60
CA ASN A 86 4.06 -20.75 -10.84
C ASN A 86 3.68 -19.29 -11.16
N THR A 87 3.72 -18.94 -12.43
CA THR A 87 3.41 -17.58 -12.89
C THR A 87 1.95 -17.17 -12.69
N ASP A 88 1.04 -18.10 -12.47
CA ASP A 88 -0.37 -17.89 -12.15
C ASP A 88 -0.69 -18.00 -10.64
N GLN A 89 0.32 -18.28 -9.80
CA GLN A 89 0.15 -18.33 -8.35
C GLN A 89 -0.41 -17.02 -7.82
N ALA A 90 -1.51 -17.10 -7.05
CA ALA A 90 -2.03 -15.94 -6.34
C ALA A 90 -1.05 -15.52 -5.23
N VAL A 91 -0.65 -14.26 -5.25
CA VAL A 91 0.34 -13.71 -4.33
C VAL A 91 -0.13 -12.37 -3.78
N VAL A 92 -0.05 -12.20 -2.48
CA VAL A 92 -0.21 -10.90 -1.82
C VAL A 92 1.15 -10.47 -1.26
N LEU A 93 1.61 -9.32 -1.70
CA LEU A 93 2.85 -8.70 -1.25
C LEU A 93 2.53 -7.55 -0.30
N TYR A 94 3.30 -7.39 0.75
CA TYR A 94 3.17 -6.21 1.62
C TYR A 94 4.54 -5.76 2.12
N CYS A 95 4.61 -4.50 2.55
CA CYS A 95 5.77 -3.93 3.22
C CYS A 95 5.32 -3.02 4.37
N ARG A 96 6.11 -2.02 4.73
CA ARG A 96 5.75 -1.08 5.79
C ARG A 96 4.67 -0.09 5.36
N SER A 97 4.77 0.46 4.12
CA SER A 97 3.91 1.53 3.59
C SER A 97 3.22 1.21 2.26
N GLY A 98 3.55 0.08 1.62
CA GLY A 98 3.09 -0.27 0.28
C GLY A 98 4.04 0.14 -0.86
N ARG A 99 5.08 0.95 -0.61
CA ARG A 99 6.01 1.39 -1.65
C ARG A 99 6.92 0.26 -2.16
N ARG A 100 7.61 -0.43 -1.26
CA ARG A 100 8.50 -1.56 -1.63
C ARG A 100 7.71 -2.72 -2.21
N SER A 101 6.53 -3.01 -1.68
CA SER A 101 5.63 -4.04 -2.22
C SER A 101 5.07 -3.66 -3.59
N GLY A 102 4.85 -2.38 -3.86
CA GLY A 102 4.50 -1.89 -5.20
C GLY A 102 5.63 -2.14 -6.21
N ILE A 103 6.87 -1.84 -5.85
CA ILE A 103 8.05 -2.12 -6.68
C ILE A 103 8.19 -3.63 -6.95
N ALA A 104 8.04 -4.47 -5.92
CA ALA A 104 8.08 -5.91 -6.05
C ALA A 104 6.96 -6.45 -6.96
N ASN A 105 5.75 -5.94 -6.79
CA ASN A 105 4.59 -6.31 -7.61
C ASN A 105 4.82 -5.98 -9.09
N ASP A 106 5.31 -4.78 -9.40
CA ASP A 106 5.62 -4.36 -10.77
C ASP A 106 6.73 -5.22 -11.38
N ALA A 107 7.75 -5.58 -10.61
CA ALA A 107 8.82 -6.46 -11.05
C ALA A 107 8.32 -7.88 -11.38
N LEU A 108 7.44 -8.44 -10.55
CA LEU A 108 6.81 -9.73 -10.80
C LEU A 108 5.92 -9.71 -12.05
N ILE A 109 5.10 -8.66 -12.21
CA ILE A 109 4.27 -8.49 -13.42
C ILE A 109 5.15 -8.44 -14.67
N SER A 110 6.24 -7.68 -14.64
CA SER A 110 7.20 -7.61 -15.75
C SER A 110 7.91 -8.93 -16.03
N ALA A 111 8.04 -9.80 -15.03
CA ALA A 111 8.61 -11.14 -15.16
C ALA A 111 7.58 -12.22 -15.58
N GLY A 112 6.32 -11.82 -15.84
CA GLY A 112 5.28 -12.71 -16.34
C GLY A 112 4.35 -13.31 -15.29
N TYR A 113 4.45 -12.91 -14.02
CA TYR A 113 3.52 -13.32 -12.97
C TYR A 113 2.19 -12.55 -13.12
N SER A 114 1.09 -13.26 -13.26
CA SER A 114 -0.20 -12.70 -13.67
C SER A 114 -1.20 -12.51 -12.52
N ASN A 115 -0.90 -12.98 -11.33
CA ASN A 115 -1.86 -13.01 -10.22
C ASN A 115 -1.23 -12.50 -8.91
N THR A 116 -0.61 -11.32 -8.97
CA THR A 116 0.05 -10.69 -7.85
C THR A 116 -0.68 -9.42 -7.43
N TYR A 117 -0.68 -9.12 -6.14
CA TYR A 117 -1.41 -8.00 -5.56
C TYR A 117 -0.58 -7.28 -4.50
N ASN A 118 -0.48 -5.95 -4.62
CA ASN A 118 0.12 -5.11 -3.59
C ASN A 118 -0.88 -4.87 -2.45
N GLY A 119 -0.71 -5.57 -1.33
CA GLY A 119 -1.57 -5.46 -0.15
C GLY A 119 -1.36 -4.21 0.68
N GLY A 120 -0.33 -3.43 0.41
CA GLY A 120 -0.05 -2.18 1.12
C GLY A 120 0.82 -2.33 2.36
N GLY A 121 0.47 -1.62 3.41
CA GLY A 121 1.25 -1.52 4.64
C GLY A 121 0.86 -2.53 5.72
N TYR A 122 1.86 -3.05 6.42
CA TYR A 122 1.71 -4.04 7.50
C TYR A 122 0.73 -3.61 8.59
N GLN A 123 0.83 -2.37 9.10
CA GLN A 123 -0.07 -1.89 10.15
C GLN A 123 -1.52 -1.80 9.69
N THR A 124 -1.77 -1.34 8.47
CA THR A 124 -3.11 -1.27 7.90
C THR A 124 -3.70 -2.68 7.74
N LEU A 125 -2.89 -3.65 7.29
CA LEU A 125 -3.31 -5.05 7.18
C LEU A 125 -3.67 -5.65 8.53
N ILE A 126 -2.87 -5.41 9.58
CA ILE A 126 -3.18 -5.90 10.94
C ILE A 126 -4.50 -5.31 11.45
N GLN A 127 -4.73 -4.01 11.24
CA GLN A 127 -5.97 -3.36 11.69
C GLN A 127 -7.22 -3.90 10.99
N GLN A 128 -7.08 -4.44 9.79
CA GLN A 128 -8.17 -5.03 9.00
C GLN A 128 -8.30 -6.55 9.18
N GLN A 129 -7.42 -7.17 9.96
CA GLN A 129 -7.50 -8.60 10.28
C GLN A 129 -8.73 -8.87 11.15
N LYS A 130 -9.61 -9.77 10.71
CA LYS A 130 -10.83 -10.19 11.44
C LYS A 130 -10.56 -11.41 12.30
#